data_2be34c22e19ed1ce11936e9c473ef6ed
#
_entry.id   2be34c22e19ed1ce11936e9c473ef6ed
#
_cell.length_a   1.000
_cell.length_b   1.000
_cell.length_c   1.000
_cell.angle_alpha   90.00
_cell.angle_beta   90.00
_cell.angle_gamma   90.00
#
_symmetry.space_group_name_H-M   'P 1'
#
loop_
_entity.id
_entity.type
_entity.pdbx_description
1 polymer ?
#
loop_
_entity_poly.entity_id
_entity_poly.type
_entity_poly.pdbx_seq_one_letter_code
_entity_poly.pdbx_strand_id
1 'polypeptide(L)'
;MKSAITVLRRADAALVLVTALHGAPARADDGFPFGLEMTLDVARQPGSKRLPTLEIGDNGEVVLELWCKGGKGQFSVAGNTVIFVAGPLEERACPPARAQADDELVAGLSEAATWKRQGDFVSFLGTKSLRFRINTN
;
A
#
# COMPACT_ATOMS: atom_id res chain seq x y z
N MET A 1 70.22 -19.22 48.43
CA MET A 1 68.85 -18.80 48.63
C MET A 1 68.38 -18.15 47.34
N LYS A 2 67.57 -18.80 46.58
CA LYS A 2 67.05 -18.30 45.35
C LYS A 2 65.52 -18.27 45.47
N SER A 3 64.92 -17.06 45.57
CA SER A 3 63.52 -16.87 45.62
C SER A 3 62.97 -16.91 44.19
N ALA A 4 62.10 -17.87 43.91
CA ALA A 4 61.35 -17.93 42.67
C ALA A 4 60.09 -17.06 42.79
N ILE A 5 60.00 -16.02 41.99
CA ILE A 5 58.80 -15.21 41.88
C ILE A 5 57.91 -15.82 40.80
N THR A 6 56.83 -16.43 41.24
CA THR A 6 55.77 -16.95 40.34
C THR A 6 54.89 -15.82 39.87
N VAL A 7 55.00 -15.42 38.60
CA VAL A 7 54.13 -14.45 37.99
C VAL A 7 52.85 -15.17 37.54
N LEU A 8 51.76 -14.84 38.26
CA LEU A 8 50.43 -15.32 37.90
C LEU A 8 49.87 -14.44 36.74
N ARG A 9 49.84 -14.98 35.54
CA ARG A 9 49.17 -14.35 34.40
C ARG A 9 47.65 -14.57 34.53
N ARG A 10 46.95 -13.52 34.86
CA ARG A 10 45.50 -13.49 34.73
C ARG A 10 45.14 -13.30 33.25
N ALA A 11 44.49 -14.27 32.67
CA ALA A 11 43.87 -14.17 31.35
C ALA A 11 42.48 -13.58 31.55
N ASP A 12 42.31 -12.30 31.23
CA ASP A 12 40.99 -11.68 31.12
C ASP A 12 40.36 -12.10 29.80
N ALA A 13 39.43 -13.05 29.87
CA ALA A 13 38.60 -13.40 28.74
C ALA A 13 37.51 -12.35 28.59
N ALA A 14 37.70 -11.42 27.66
CA ALA A 14 36.65 -10.48 27.26
C ALA A 14 35.57 -11.23 26.47
N LEU A 15 34.43 -11.45 27.11
CA LEU A 15 33.23 -11.99 26.47
C LEU A 15 32.58 -10.90 25.60
N VAL A 16 32.83 -10.90 24.30
CA VAL A 16 32.17 -10.01 23.35
C VAL A 16 30.77 -10.54 23.13
N LEU A 17 29.80 -9.89 23.74
CA LEU A 17 28.37 -10.15 23.51
C LEU A 17 27.99 -9.53 22.16
N VAL A 18 27.97 -10.32 21.10
CA VAL A 18 27.45 -9.95 19.81
C VAL A 18 25.91 -10.00 19.90
N THR A 19 25.27 -8.89 20.18
CA THR A 19 23.83 -8.76 20.05
C THR A 19 23.49 -8.70 18.57
N ALA A 20 23.10 -9.82 17.99
CA ALA A 20 22.55 -9.87 16.65
C ALA A 20 21.17 -9.19 16.70
N LEU A 21 21.08 -7.97 16.15
CA LEU A 21 19.81 -7.32 15.84
C LEU A 21 19.12 -8.14 14.74
N HIS A 22 18.28 -9.06 15.15
CA HIS A 22 17.38 -9.75 14.22
C HIS A 22 16.25 -8.75 13.88
N GLY A 23 16.45 -7.96 12.83
CA GLY A 23 15.34 -7.23 12.21
C GLY A 23 14.30 -8.27 11.78
N ALA A 24 13.07 -8.14 12.29
CA ALA A 24 11.97 -8.99 11.83
C ALA A 24 11.83 -8.79 10.30
N PRO A 25 11.71 -9.86 9.49
CA PRO A 25 11.46 -9.69 8.07
C PRO A 25 10.15 -8.93 7.90
N ALA A 26 10.16 -7.85 7.10
CA ALA A 26 8.95 -7.14 6.71
C ALA A 26 8.00 -8.19 6.12
N ARG A 27 6.76 -8.26 6.64
CA ARG A 27 5.75 -9.19 6.13
C ARG A 27 5.45 -8.80 4.69
N ALA A 28 5.39 -9.78 3.78
CA ALA A 28 5.04 -9.57 2.37
C ALA A 28 3.66 -8.89 2.22
N ASP A 29 2.78 -9.00 3.24
CA ASP A 29 1.44 -8.42 3.27
C ASP A 29 1.40 -6.92 3.57
N ASP A 30 2.52 -6.30 3.97
CA ASP A 30 2.59 -4.88 4.34
C ASP A 30 3.05 -3.98 3.18
N GLY A 31 3.36 -4.56 2.02
CA GLY A 31 3.78 -3.84 0.82
C GLY A 31 2.63 -3.16 0.07
N PHE A 32 3.00 -2.23 -0.82
CA PHE A 32 2.04 -1.64 -1.75
C PHE A 32 1.40 -2.74 -2.61
N PRO A 33 0.09 -2.67 -2.89
CA PRO A 33 -0.68 -3.79 -3.49
C PRO A 33 -0.47 -3.95 -5.00
N PHE A 34 0.80 -4.01 -5.44
CA PHE A 34 1.12 -4.36 -6.82
C PHE A 34 0.67 -5.79 -7.16
N GLY A 35 0.13 -5.98 -8.35
CA GLY A 35 -0.37 -7.27 -8.83
C GLY A 35 -1.70 -7.70 -8.21
N LEU A 36 -2.39 -6.83 -7.48
CA LEU A 36 -3.62 -7.16 -6.77
C LEU A 36 -4.80 -6.32 -7.26
N GLU A 37 -5.97 -6.94 -7.28
CA GLU A 37 -7.25 -6.27 -7.44
C GLU A 37 -7.84 -5.92 -6.07
N MET A 38 -8.44 -4.74 -5.98
CA MET A 38 -9.08 -4.25 -4.76
C MET A 38 -10.46 -3.67 -5.07
N THR A 39 -11.36 -3.81 -4.12
CA THR A 39 -12.72 -3.23 -4.19
C THR A 39 -12.85 -2.09 -3.19
N LEU A 40 -13.45 -0.99 -3.61
CA LEU A 40 -13.73 0.17 -2.76
C LEU A 40 -14.64 -0.25 -1.59
N ASP A 41 -14.21 0.05 -0.36
CA ASP A 41 -14.91 -0.32 0.87
C ASP A 41 -15.94 0.75 1.25
N VAL A 42 -17.07 0.73 0.55
CA VAL A 42 -18.21 1.64 0.77
C VAL A 42 -19.53 0.89 0.55
N ALA A 43 -20.61 1.50 0.97
CA ALA A 43 -21.96 1.00 0.64
C ALA A 43 -22.22 1.15 -0.87
N ARG A 44 -22.98 0.23 -1.43
CA ARG A 44 -23.44 0.33 -2.82
C ARG A 44 -24.33 1.55 -3.01
N GLN A 45 -24.16 2.21 -4.12
CA GLN A 45 -25.11 3.26 -4.52
C GLN A 45 -26.45 2.65 -4.92
N PRO A 46 -27.56 3.38 -4.68
CA PRO A 46 -28.90 2.94 -5.13
C PRO A 46 -28.90 2.61 -6.61
N GLY A 47 -29.42 1.43 -6.97
CA GLY A 47 -29.48 0.97 -8.35
C GLY A 47 -28.16 0.50 -8.96
N SER A 48 -27.04 0.55 -8.22
CA SER A 48 -25.76 0.00 -8.66
C SER A 48 -25.64 -1.48 -8.29
N LYS A 49 -25.23 -2.28 -9.27
CA LYS A 49 -24.98 -3.72 -9.07
C LYS A 49 -23.55 -4.02 -8.67
N ARG A 50 -22.63 -3.07 -8.80
CA ARG A 50 -21.20 -3.25 -8.54
C ARG A 50 -20.63 -2.15 -7.66
N LEU A 51 -19.48 -2.44 -7.06
CA LEU A 51 -18.61 -1.49 -6.39
C LEU A 51 -17.40 -1.18 -7.30
N PRO A 52 -16.82 0.01 -7.22
CA PRO A 52 -15.59 0.31 -7.93
C PRO A 52 -14.45 -0.64 -7.55
N THR A 53 -13.63 -0.99 -8.54
CA THR A 53 -12.42 -1.79 -8.35
C THR A 53 -11.21 -1.11 -8.96
N LEU A 54 -10.04 -1.38 -8.36
CA LEU A 54 -8.73 -1.03 -8.87
C LEU A 54 -7.92 -2.31 -9.04
N GLU A 55 -7.35 -2.52 -10.21
CA GLU A 55 -6.33 -3.54 -10.43
C GLU A 55 -5.01 -2.84 -10.73
N ILE A 56 -4.01 -3.04 -9.86
CA ILE A 56 -2.71 -2.38 -9.96
C ILE A 56 -1.70 -3.40 -10.45
N GLY A 57 -1.15 -3.18 -11.63
CA GLY A 57 -0.09 -4.02 -12.19
C GLY A 57 1.25 -3.81 -11.50
N ASP A 58 2.21 -4.69 -11.74
CA ASP A 58 3.54 -4.66 -11.11
C ASP A 58 4.35 -3.39 -11.42
N ASN A 59 4.04 -2.75 -12.55
CA ASN A 59 4.66 -1.47 -12.97
C ASN A 59 3.88 -0.23 -12.51
N GLY A 60 2.83 -0.41 -11.70
CA GLY A 60 1.97 0.67 -11.22
C GLY A 60 0.85 1.09 -12.19
N GLU A 61 0.76 0.48 -13.36
CA GLU A 61 -0.37 0.70 -14.27
C GLU A 61 -1.66 0.22 -13.61
N VAL A 62 -2.71 1.04 -13.69
CA VAL A 62 -3.98 0.78 -13.01
C VAL A 62 -5.09 0.63 -14.02
N VAL A 63 -5.88 -0.42 -13.85
CA VAL A 63 -7.20 -0.55 -14.48
C VAL A 63 -8.25 -0.12 -13.46
N LEU A 64 -9.11 0.84 -13.87
CA LEU A 64 -10.18 1.38 -13.07
C LEU A 64 -11.52 0.86 -13.60
N GLU A 65 -12.30 0.23 -12.73
CA GLU A 65 -13.72 0.02 -12.94
C GLU A 65 -14.47 0.84 -11.89
N LEU A 66 -15.13 1.91 -12.33
CA LEU A 66 -15.80 2.86 -11.46
C LEU A 66 -17.29 2.50 -11.27
N TRP A 67 -18.08 3.40 -10.73
CA TRP A 67 -19.52 3.19 -10.58
C TRP A 67 -20.25 3.02 -11.91
N CYS A 68 -19.81 3.72 -12.93
CA CYS A 68 -20.36 3.65 -14.28
C CYS A 68 -19.29 3.52 -15.35
N LYS A 69 -18.25 4.34 -15.29
CA LYS A 69 -17.18 4.37 -16.29
C LYS A 69 -16.05 3.42 -15.93
N GLY A 70 -15.19 3.17 -16.90
CA GLY A 70 -13.90 2.51 -16.72
C GLY A 70 -12.78 3.39 -17.25
N GLY A 71 -11.55 3.01 -16.98
CA GLY A 71 -10.38 3.74 -17.46
C GLY A 71 -9.08 3.16 -16.97
N LYS A 72 -8.02 3.91 -17.18
CA LYS A 72 -6.67 3.55 -16.78
C LYS A 72 -6.02 4.71 -16.04
N GLY A 73 -4.98 4.40 -15.30
CA GLY A 73 -4.15 5.38 -14.60
C GLY A 73 -2.78 4.80 -14.29
N GLN A 74 -2.00 5.56 -13.54
CA GLN A 74 -0.66 5.17 -13.13
C GLN A 74 -0.43 5.56 -11.69
N PHE A 75 -0.01 4.61 -10.85
CA PHE A 75 0.59 4.88 -9.54
C PHE A 75 2.11 4.96 -9.63
N SER A 76 2.67 5.93 -8.93
CA SER A 76 4.09 6.01 -8.59
C SER A 76 4.22 5.99 -7.08
N VAL A 77 5.09 5.13 -6.54
CA VAL A 77 5.18 4.85 -5.11
C VAL A 77 6.62 4.96 -4.64
N ALA A 78 6.83 5.71 -3.56
CA ALA A 78 8.10 5.81 -2.88
C ALA A 78 7.86 5.74 -1.36
N GLY A 79 8.18 4.60 -0.75
CA GLY A 79 7.85 4.34 0.65
C GLY A 79 6.34 4.41 0.88
N ASN A 80 5.90 5.27 1.78
CA ASN A 80 4.48 5.53 2.04
C ASN A 80 3.89 6.70 1.24
N THR A 81 4.68 7.32 0.39
CA THR A 81 4.24 8.37 -0.53
C THR A 81 3.70 7.76 -1.81
N VAL A 82 2.61 8.30 -2.31
CA VAL A 82 1.95 7.85 -3.53
C VAL A 82 1.55 9.03 -4.39
N ILE A 83 1.66 8.84 -5.70
CA ILE A 83 1.13 9.77 -6.71
C ILE A 83 0.29 8.93 -7.66
N PHE A 84 -0.94 9.35 -7.89
CA PHE A 84 -1.83 8.77 -8.88
C PHE A 84 -2.09 9.77 -10.00
N VAL A 85 -1.90 9.34 -11.23
CA VAL A 85 -2.24 10.11 -12.44
C VAL A 85 -3.30 9.35 -13.19
N ALA A 86 -4.49 9.95 -13.31
CA ALA A 86 -5.58 9.38 -14.11
C ALA A 86 -5.29 9.54 -15.60
N GLY A 87 -5.50 8.48 -16.35
CA GLY A 87 -5.63 8.52 -17.80
C GLY A 87 -7.06 8.91 -18.22
N PRO A 88 -7.36 8.94 -19.52
CA PRO A 88 -8.70 9.21 -20.00
C PRO A 88 -9.68 8.12 -19.55
N LEU A 89 -10.85 8.54 -19.09
CA LEU A 89 -11.96 7.63 -18.82
C LEU A 89 -12.69 7.28 -20.12
N GLU A 90 -13.28 6.09 -20.14
CA GLU A 90 -14.11 5.67 -21.28
C GLU A 90 -15.32 6.58 -21.45
N GLU A 91 -15.62 6.94 -22.68
CA GLU A 91 -16.88 7.60 -23.05
C GLU A 91 -18.04 6.61 -22.89
N ARG A 92 -18.87 6.85 -21.88
CA ARG A 92 -20.01 6.00 -21.57
C ARG A 92 -21.16 6.85 -21.05
N ALA A 93 -22.37 6.58 -21.52
CA ALA A 93 -23.57 7.22 -21.00
C ALA A 93 -23.82 6.74 -19.56
N CYS A 94 -23.84 7.68 -18.62
CA CYS A 94 -24.02 7.41 -17.20
C CYS A 94 -25.12 8.26 -16.60
N PRO A 95 -25.91 7.73 -15.65
CA PRO A 95 -26.76 8.56 -14.82
C PRO A 95 -25.91 9.66 -14.14
N PRO A 96 -26.39 10.91 -14.04
CA PRO A 96 -25.60 12.02 -13.51
C PRO A 96 -24.98 11.77 -12.14
N ALA A 97 -25.70 11.12 -11.22
CA ALA A 97 -25.20 10.82 -9.88
C ALA A 97 -24.01 9.85 -9.90
N ARG A 98 -24.01 8.86 -10.80
CA ARG A 98 -22.89 7.93 -10.96
C ARG A 98 -21.70 8.56 -11.67
N ALA A 99 -21.94 9.38 -12.67
CA ALA A 99 -20.89 10.15 -13.34
C ALA A 99 -20.18 11.07 -12.35
N GLN A 100 -20.91 11.76 -11.49
CA GLN A 100 -20.33 12.58 -10.42
C GLN A 100 -19.55 11.75 -9.42
N ALA A 101 -20.04 10.59 -8.99
CA ALA A 101 -19.35 9.71 -8.07
C ALA A 101 -18.05 9.14 -8.68
N ASP A 102 -18.03 8.86 -9.97
CA ASP A 102 -16.82 8.46 -10.71
C ASP A 102 -15.78 9.58 -10.68
N ASP A 103 -16.18 10.81 -10.99
CA ASP A 103 -15.30 11.99 -10.99
C ASP A 103 -14.75 12.26 -9.58
N GLU A 104 -15.57 12.14 -8.54
CA GLU A 104 -15.14 12.31 -7.15
C GLU A 104 -14.15 11.24 -6.70
N LEU A 105 -14.34 10.00 -7.12
CA LEU A 105 -13.42 8.91 -6.81
C LEU A 105 -12.06 9.11 -7.48
N VAL A 106 -12.04 9.46 -8.75
CA VAL A 106 -10.81 9.75 -9.50
C VAL A 106 -10.09 10.95 -8.90
N ALA A 107 -10.81 12.02 -8.57
CA ALA A 107 -10.25 13.19 -7.90
C ALA A 107 -9.63 12.82 -6.54
N GLY A 108 -10.32 12.01 -5.73
CA GLY A 108 -9.82 11.56 -4.44
C GLY A 108 -8.53 10.74 -4.54
N LEU A 109 -8.43 9.87 -5.55
CA LEU A 109 -7.19 9.13 -5.84
C LEU A 109 -6.06 10.07 -6.29
N SER A 110 -6.37 11.06 -7.15
CA SER A 110 -5.39 12.02 -7.65
C SER A 110 -4.87 12.98 -6.58
N GLU A 111 -5.66 13.24 -5.54
CA GLU A 111 -5.29 14.06 -4.38
C GLU A 111 -4.59 13.28 -3.27
N ALA A 112 -4.56 11.95 -3.34
CA ALA A 112 -3.88 11.13 -2.36
C ALA A 112 -2.37 11.37 -2.39
N ALA A 113 -1.79 11.61 -1.22
CA ALA A 113 -0.36 11.85 -1.05
C ALA A 113 0.36 10.70 -0.35
N THR A 114 -0.36 9.95 0.49
CA THR A 114 0.17 8.82 1.25
C THR A 114 -0.75 7.62 1.17
N TRP A 115 -0.19 6.46 1.46
CA TRP A 115 -0.94 5.21 1.54
C TRP A 115 -0.54 4.43 2.79
N LYS A 116 -1.41 3.56 3.23
CA LYS A 116 -1.14 2.57 4.27
C LYS A 116 -1.91 1.29 4.00
N ARG A 117 -1.34 0.18 4.46
CA ARG A 117 -1.99 -1.12 4.41
C ARG A 117 -2.13 -1.70 5.82
N GLN A 118 -3.28 -2.26 6.11
CA GLN A 118 -3.58 -2.97 7.35
C GLN A 118 -4.31 -4.26 6.99
N GLY A 119 -3.55 -5.37 6.93
CA GLY A 119 -4.10 -6.65 6.44
C GLY A 119 -4.59 -6.54 5.00
N ASP A 120 -5.87 -6.83 4.78
CA ASP A 120 -6.51 -6.76 3.46
C ASP A 120 -7.03 -5.37 3.10
N PHE A 121 -6.85 -4.38 3.96
CA PHE A 121 -7.30 -3.01 3.70
C PHE A 121 -6.14 -2.12 3.31
N VAL A 122 -6.34 -1.37 2.23
CA VAL A 122 -5.43 -0.34 1.73
C VAL A 122 -6.16 1.00 1.74
N SER A 123 -5.54 2.00 2.35
CA SER A 123 -6.08 3.35 2.40
C SER A 123 -5.18 4.31 1.64
N PHE A 124 -5.77 5.10 0.78
CA PHE A 124 -5.14 6.24 0.11
C PHE A 124 -5.59 7.51 0.82
N LEU A 125 -4.64 8.30 1.30
CA LEU A 125 -4.87 9.42 2.20
C LEU A 125 -4.49 10.73 1.52
N GLY A 126 -5.46 11.61 1.43
CA GLY A 126 -5.34 12.96 0.90
C GLY A 126 -6.40 13.84 1.55
N THR A 127 -7.01 14.74 0.79
CA THR A 127 -8.17 15.53 1.24
C THR A 127 -9.32 14.62 1.68
N LYS A 128 -9.49 13.51 0.99
CA LYS A 128 -10.39 12.40 1.37
C LYS A 128 -9.56 11.17 1.67
N SER A 129 -10.05 10.31 2.55
CA SER A 129 -9.52 8.97 2.77
C SER A 129 -10.33 7.96 1.96
N LEU A 130 -9.66 7.25 1.07
CA LEU A 130 -10.27 6.20 0.27
C LEU A 130 -9.74 4.85 0.75
N ARG A 131 -10.61 3.99 1.23
CA ARG A 131 -10.26 2.65 1.69
C ARG A 131 -10.74 1.61 0.70
N PHE A 132 -9.85 0.70 0.36
CA PHE A 132 -10.10 -0.45 -0.49
C PHE A 132 -9.81 -1.74 0.26
N ARG A 133 -10.51 -2.78 -0.10
CA ARG A 133 -10.24 -4.14 0.38
C ARG A 133 -9.66 -4.98 -0.76
N ILE A 134 -8.54 -5.66 -0.49
CA ILE A 134 -7.93 -6.61 -1.42
C ILE A 134 -8.89 -7.77 -1.63
N ASN A 135 -9.11 -8.12 -2.91
CA ASN A 135 -9.92 -9.27 -3.27
C ASN A 135 -9.07 -10.53 -3.04
N THR A 136 -9.44 -11.32 -2.04
CA THR A 136 -8.84 -12.65 -1.78
C THR A 136 -9.69 -13.70 -2.48
N ASN A 137 -9.09 -14.48 -3.35
CA ASN A 137 -9.71 -15.65 -3.96
C ASN A 137 -9.72 -16.84 -2.99
#